data_a7c72d73b7cfb370428b02dc92d0c843
#
_entry.id   a7c72d73b7cfb370428b02dc92d0c843
#
_cell.length_a   1.000
_cell.length_b   1.000
_cell.length_c   1.000
_cell.angle_alpha   90.00
_cell.angle_beta   90.00
_cell.angle_gamma   90.00
#
_symmetry.space_group_name_H-M   'P 1'
#
loop_
_entity.id
_entity.type
_entity.pdbx_description
1 polymer ?
#
loop_
_entity_poly.entity_id
_entity_poly.type
_entity_poly.pdbx_seq_one_letter_code
_entity_poly.pdbx_strand_id
1 'polypeptide(L)'
;MRIKFWGVRGSTPAPQPENMRYGGNTSCVELRVGNKLYIFDCGTGFRVLGRALQREFNGNPISAHIFVSHFHWDHIQGLPFFEPLYSNRQSHFQFHCSRRTRSLKQVFEEQMESPYFPVGLNEMRARQDFYDLDKTRLDLDDVTIKTMWLNHPQGCMGFRVETKEGVMVYATDNEPGATAFDKNVRTLAEGADVLIYDAQYLPEEYEARRRGWGHSHWREAVNVAMESGAKELVLFHHDPDHDDACIDKIVQEARNYYPRVRAAAEGMHIDLPAALARGR
;
A
#
# COMPACT_ATOMS: atom_id res chain seq x y z
N MET A 1 -6.58 -6.77 14.56
CA MET A 1 -6.04 -6.43 13.20
C MET A 1 -4.67 -5.79 13.36
N ARG A 2 -3.68 -6.25 12.61
CA ARG A 2 -2.32 -5.66 12.62
C ARG A 2 -1.93 -5.20 11.23
N ILE A 3 -1.49 -3.96 11.11
CA ILE A 3 -0.92 -3.35 9.89
C ILE A 3 0.59 -3.29 10.09
N LYS A 4 1.39 -3.68 9.08
CA LYS A 4 2.85 -3.57 9.12
C LYS A 4 3.39 -3.06 7.79
N PHE A 5 4.39 -2.18 7.87
CA PHE A 5 5.01 -1.53 6.71
C PHE A 5 6.33 -2.22 6.37
N TRP A 6 6.49 -2.62 5.10
CA TRP A 6 7.68 -3.29 4.57
C TRP A 6 8.41 -2.45 3.52
N GLY A 7 7.72 -1.46 2.96
CA GLY A 7 8.24 -0.46 2.07
C GLY A 7 7.34 0.76 2.09
N VAL A 8 7.92 1.95 2.07
CA VAL A 8 7.26 3.23 2.35
C VAL A 8 7.62 4.34 1.37
N ARG A 9 8.60 4.10 0.50
CA ARG A 9 9.06 5.09 -0.50
C ARG A 9 8.21 5.06 -1.75
N GLY A 10 8.09 6.22 -2.39
CA GLY A 10 7.49 6.40 -3.69
C GLY A 10 8.51 6.37 -4.83
N SER A 11 8.02 6.14 -6.02
CA SER A 11 8.72 6.25 -7.31
C SER A 11 9.91 5.31 -7.51
N THR A 12 10.84 5.22 -6.55
CA THR A 12 12.05 4.40 -6.66
C THR A 12 12.63 4.07 -5.27
N PRO A 13 13.32 2.93 -5.11
CA PRO A 13 14.04 2.64 -3.86
C PRO A 13 15.09 3.69 -3.54
N ALA A 14 15.18 4.07 -2.27
CA ALA A 14 16.10 5.09 -1.76
C ALA A 14 16.94 4.55 -0.59
N PRO A 15 17.94 3.66 -0.86
CA PRO A 15 18.69 2.95 0.17
C PRO A 15 19.87 3.74 0.77
N GLN A 16 19.87 5.05 0.64
CA GLN A 16 20.90 5.91 1.19
C GLN A 16 20.87 5.89 2.74
N PRO A 17 22.01 5.98 3.43
CA PRO A 17 22.08 5.94 4.89
C PRO A 17 21.16 6.94 5.59
N GLU A 18 21.01 8.14 5.01
CA GLU A 18 20.16 9.23 5.52
C GLU A 18 18.65 8.95 5.44
N ASN A 19 18.23 7.88 4.72
CA ASN A 19 16.85 7.48 4.56
C ASN A 19 16.45 6.28 5.41
N MET A 20 17.42 5.62 6.07
CA MET A 20 17.25 4.27 6.60
C MET A 20 16.42 4.18 7.87
N ARG A 21 16.16 5.27 8.57
CA ARG A 21 15.28 5.27 9.75
C ARG A 21 13.81 5.11 9.37
N TYR A 22 13.39 5.73 8.28
CA TYR A 22 12.07 5.47 7.69
C TYR A 22 12.10 4.28 6.74
N GLY A 23 13.20 4.05 6.06
CA GLY A 23 13.39 2.93 5.14
C GLY A 23 13.50 3.37 3.68
N GLY A 24 14.14 2.53 2.87
CA GLY A 24 14.41 2.79 1.46
C GLY A 24 13.63 1.94 0.46
N ASN A 25 12.80 1.00 0.92
CA ASN A 25 12.01 0.15 0.03
C ASN A 25 10.72 0.83 -0.43
N THR A 26 10.28 0.50 -1.65
CA THR A 26 9.03 0.97 -2.23
C THR A 26 7.83 0.17 -1.73
N SER A 27 6.64 0.66 -2.03
CA SER A 27 5.34 0.35 -1.47
C SER A 27 5.06 -1.13 -1.21
N CYS A 28 4.91 -1.49 0.07
CA CYS A 28 4.40 -2.80 0.50
C CYS A 28 3.86 -2.71 1.92
N VAL A 29 2.57 -2.98 2.09
CA VAL A 29 1.89 -2.97 3.39
C VAL A 29 1.24 -4.33 3.64
N GLU A 30 1.53 -4.92 4.81
CA GLU A 30 0.95 -6.17 5.30
C GLU A 30 -0.20 -5.86 6.25
N LEU A 31 -1.32 -6.54 6.07
CA LEU A 31 -2.44 -6.54 7.01
C LEU A 31 -2.72 -7.97 7.46
N ARG A 32 -2.81 -8.17 8.78
CA ARG A 32 -3.26 -9.43 9.38
C ARG A 32 -4.58 -9.26 10.10
N VAL A 33 -5.51 -10.17 9.80
CA VAL A 33 -6.80 -10.30 10.48
C VAL A 33 -6.94 -11.75 10.92
N GLY A 34 -6.81 -11.99 12.22
CA GLY A 34 -6.63 -13.35 12.72
C GLY A 34 -5.41 -14.02 12.08
N ASN A 35 -5.62 -15.18 11.44
CA ASN A 35 -4.55 -15.92 10.75
C ASN A 35 -4.49 -15.61 9.25
N LYS A 36 -5.30 -14.67 8.75
CA LYS A 36 -5.37 -14.31 7.33
C LYS A 36 -4.39 -13.19 7.00
N LEU A 37 -3.74 -13.32 5.85
CA LEU A 37 -2.73 -12.43 5.35
C LEU A 37 -3.24 -11.68 4.11
N TYR A 38 -3.23 -10.37 4.19
CA TYR A 38 -3.54 -9.44 3.10
C TYR A 38 -2.32 -8.55 2.86
N ILE A 39 -1.97 -8.33 1.62
CA ILE A 39 -0.79 -7.53 1.23
C ILE A 39 -1.24 -6.48 0.23
N PHE A 40 -0.80 -5.25 0.42
CA PHE A 40 -1.08 -4.13 -0.48
C PHE A 40 0.23 -3.69 -1.13
N ASP A 41 0.26 -3.81 -2.45
CA ASP A 41 1.38 -3.58 -3.37
C ASP A 41 2.58 -4.50 -3.21
N CYS A 42 3.30 -4.65 -4.32
CA CYS A 42 4.43 -5.54 -4.54
C CYS A 42 5.72 -4.77 -4.88
N GLY A 43 5.94 -3.60 -4.30
CA GLY A 43 7.19 -2.85 -4.43
C GLY A 43 8.38 -3.60 -3.82
N THR A 44 9.54 -2.99 -3.72
CA THR A 44 10.74 -3.68 -3.21
C THR A 44 10.59 -4.18 -1.78
N GLY A 45 9.70 -3.56 -0.97
CA GLY A 45 9.32 -4.06 0.35
C GLY A 45 8.71 -5.47 0.33
N PHE A 46 8.07 -5.85 -0.77
CA PHE A 46 7.50 -7.19 -0.95
C PHE A 46 8.54 -8.30 -0.89
N ARG A 47 9.75 -8.06 -1.45
CA ARG A 47 10.89 -8.98 -1.30
C ARG A 47 11.28 -9.15 0.18
N VAL A 48 11.29 -8.07 0.95
CA VAL A 48 11.65 -8.10 2.38
C VAL A 48 10.60 -8.87 3.18
N LEU A 49 9.32 -8.60 2.92
CA LEU A 49 8.20 -9.36 3.46
C LEU A 49 8.33 -10.86 3.13
N GLY A 50 8.64 -11.21 1.89
CA GLY A 50 8.81 -12.61 1.45
C GLY A 50 9.81 -13.37 2.29
N ARG A 51 10.96 -12.76 2.58
CA ARG A 51 11.99 -13.36 3.46
C ARG A 51 11.51 -13.52 4.90
N ALA A 52 10.72 -12.58 5.40
CA ALA A 52 10.13 -12.69 6.74
C ALA A 52 9.10 -13.82 6.82
N LEU A 53 8.22 -13.93 5.83
CA LEU A 53 7.24 -15.02 5.73
C LEU A 53 7.90 -16.40 5.62
N GLN A 54 8.98 -16.52 4.85
CA GLN A 54 9.74 -17.78 4.77
C GLN A 54 10.26 -18.24 6.12
N ARG A 55 10.79 -17.32 6.92
CA ARG A 55 11.27 -17.63 8.28
C ARG A 55 10.12 -17.99 9.21
N GLU A 56 9.01 -17.23 9.15
CA GLU A 56 7.84 -17.45 10.02
C GLU A 56 7.17 -18.79 9.74
N PHE A 57 6.93 -19.10 8.47
CA PHE A 57 6.22 -20.31 8.07
C PHE A 57 7.13 -21.55 8.03
N ASN A 58 8.45 -21.36 8.01
CA ASN A 58 9.45 -22.44 8.09
C ASN A 58 9.15 -23.63 7.15
N GLY A 59 8.89 -23.33 5.87
CA GLY A 59 8.56 -24.32 4.85
C GLY A 59 7.10 -24.75 4.78
N ASN A 60 6.25 -24.34 5.73
CA ASN A 60 4.81 -24.58 5.64
C ASN A 60 4.16 -23.72 4.53
N PRO A 61 3.01 -24.17 3.98
CA PRO A 61 2.29 -23.43 2.97
C PRO A 61 1.84 -22.04 3.46
N ILE A 62 1.96 -21.05 2.58
CA ILE A 62 1.51 -19.67 2.81
C ILE A 62 0.29 -19.42 1.95
N SER A 63 -0.76 -18.83 2.52
CA SER A 63 -1.91 -18.34 1.78
C SER A 63 -2.09 -16.85 2.01
N ALA A 64 -2.20 -16.06 0.94
CA ALA A 64 -2.38 -14.61 1.02
C ALA A 64 -3.24 -14.06 -0.10
N HIS A 65 -3.98 -12.98 0.22
CA HIS A 65 -4.57 -12.10 -0.78
C HIS A 65 -3.64 -10.90 -1.00
N ILE A 66 -3.34 -10.59 -2.25
CA ILE A 66 -2.44 -9.52 -2.65
C ILE A 66 -3.23 -8.54 -3.51
N PHE A 67 -3.31 -7.29 -3.08
CA PHE A 67 -4.01 -6.20 -3.75
C PHE A 67 -3.01 -5.25 -4.35
N VAL A 68 -3.03 -5.10 -5.68
CA VAL A 68 -2.15 -4.19 -6.39
C VAL A 68 -2.94 -2.95 -6.77
N SER A 69 -2.49 -1.79 -6.30
CA SER A 69 -3.15 -0.51 -6.53
C SER A 69 -3.09 -0.09 -7.99
N HIS A 70 -1.94 -0.21 -8.60
CA HIS A 70 -1.66 0.07 -10.02
C HIS A 70 -0.31 -0.54 -10.45
N PHE A 71 0.11 -0.29 -11.71
CA PHE A 71 1.23 -1.02 -12.33
C PHE A 71 2.53 -0.23 -12.46
N HIS A 72 2.69 0.91 -11.78
CA HIS A 72 3.98 1.57 -11.75
C HIS A 72 5.03 0.69 -11.06
N TRP A 73 6.27 0.84 -11.47
CA TRP A 73 7.33 -0.09 -11.06
C TRP A 73 7.53 -0.19 -9.56
N ASP A 74 7.44 0.91 -8.86
CA ASP A 74 7.57 0.96 -7.41
C ASP A 74 6.45 0.22 -6.64
N HIS A 75 5.37 -0.20 -7.34
CA HIS A 75 4.30 -1.03 -6.81
C HIS A 75 4.35 -2.49 -7.26
N ILE A 76 5.20 -2.85 -8.24
CA ILE A 76 5.25 -4.23 -8.79
C ILE A 76 6.66 -4.84 -8.86
N GLN A 77 7.73 -4.04 -8.77
CA GLN A 77 9.10 -4.49 -9.03
C GLN A 77 9.63 -5.54 -8.04
N GLY A 78 9.01 -5.70 -6.87
CA GLY A 78 9.40 -6.70 -5.88
C GLY A 78 8.88 -8.12 -6.18
N LEU A 79 7.89 -8.26 -7.08
CA LEU A 79 7.27 -9.54 -7.38
C LEU A 79 8.27 -10.61 -7.82
N PRO A 80 9.19 -10.35 -8.77
CA PRO A 80 10.14 -11.36 -9.24
C PRO A 80 11.06 -11.90 -8.14
N PHE A 81 11.17 -11.20 -7.03
CA PHE A 81 12.05 -11.49 -5.90
C PHE A 81 11.31 -12.01 -4.65
N PHE A 82 10.01 -12.28 -4.78
CA PHE A 82 9.20 -12.80 -3.67
C PHE A 82 9.36 -14.32 -3.56
N GLU A 83 10.33 -14.73 -2.76
CA GLU A 83 10.75 -16.13 -2.59
C GLU A 83 9.60 -17.11 -2.29
N PRO A 84 8.54 -16.78 -1.54
CA PRO A 84 7.43 -17.69 -1.30
C PRO A 84 6.73 -18.20 -2.56
N LEU A 85 6.76 -17.47 -3.67
CA LEU A 85 6.20 -17.91 -4.96
C LEU A 85 6.98 -19.08 -5.58
N TYR A 86 8.26 -19.22 -5.25
CA TYR A 86 9.13 -20.28 -5.81
C TYR A 86 9.28 -21.49 -4.90
N SER A 87 9.02 -21.36 -3.61
CA SER A 87 9.49 -22.32 -2.59
C SER A 87 8.53 -23.47 -2.33
N ASN A 88 7.21 -23.22 -2.26
CA ASN A 88 6.26 -24.25 -1.84
C ASN A 88 5.04 -24.31 -2.78
N ARG A 89 4.85 -25.49 -3.43
CA ARG A 89 3.73 -25.73 -4.37
C ARG A 89 2.35 -25.73 -3.71
N GLN A 90 2.29 -25.92 -2.38
CA GLN A 90 1.03 -25.88 -1.63
C GLN A 90 0.64 -24.47 -1.19
N SER A 91 1.55 -23.49 -1.33
CA SER A 91 1.25 -22.09 -1.10
C SER A 91 0.28 -21.57 -2.15
N HIS A 92 -0.58 -20.64 -1.74
CA HIS A 92 -1.62 -20.08 -2.61
C HIS A 92 -1.67 -18.56 -2.48
N PHE A 93 -1.40 -17.86 -3.56
CA PHE A 93 -1.43 -16.41 -3.65
C PHE A 93 -2.52 -15.95 -4.61
N GLN A 94 -3.43 -15.14 -4.11
CA GLN A 94 -4.58 -14.61 -4.83
C GLN A 94 -4.34 -13.13 -5.09
N PHE A 95 -4.07 -12.79 -6.35
CA PHE A 95 -3.76 -11.43 -6.78
C PHE A 95 -5.03 -10.72 -7.25
N HIS A 96 -5.25 -9.52 -6.77
CA HIS A 96 -6.40 -8.68 -7.06
C HIS A 96 -5.95 -7.31 -7.57
N CYS A 97 -6.45 -6.89 -8.73
CA CYS A 97 -6.23 -5.56 -9.27
C CYS A 97 -7.39 -5.15 -10.16
N SER A 98 -7.64 -3.88 -10.31
CA SER A 98 -8.64 -3.42 -11.26
C SER A 98 -8.04 -3.28 -12.66
N ARG A 99 -8.75 -3.85 -13.65
CA ARG A 99 -8.33 -3.84 -15.04
C ARG A 99 -8.75 -2.54 -15.71
N ARG A 100 -7.79 -1.76 -16.20
CA ARG A 100 -8.06 -0.66 -17.15
C ARG A 100 -7.68 -1.03 -18.58
N THR A 101 -6.48 -1.52 -18.81
CA THR A 101 -5.94 -1.80 -20.14
C THR A 101 -5.40 -3.22 -20.30
N ARG A 102 -4.77 -3.75 -19.26
CA ARG A 102 -4.15 -5.08 -19.21
C ARG A 102 -4.55 -5.82 -17.95
N SER A 103 -4.59 -7.15 -17.99
CA SER A 103 -4.76 -7.93 -16.76
C SER A 103 -3.47 -7.90 -15.94
N LEU A 104 -3.60 -8.04 -14.62
CA LEU A 104 -2.46 -8.10 -13.71
C LEU A 104 -1.47 -9.21 -14.10
N LYS A 105 -2.00 -10.37 -14.52
CA LYS A 105 -1.19 -11.49 -14.99
C LYS A 105 -0.32 -11.10 -16.18
N GLN A 106 -0.90 -10.43 -17.19
CA GLN A 106 -0.14 -9.96 -18.36
C GLN A 106 0.97 -8.97 -17.97
N VAL A 107 0.70 -8.05 -17.06
CA VAL A 107 1.72 -7.10 -16.57
C VAL A 107 2.88 -7.82 -15.89
N PHE A 108 2.59 -8.83 -15.08
CA PHE A 108 3.62 -9.63 -14.42
C PHE A 108 4.42 -10.50 -15.39
N GLU A 109 3.76 -11.09 -16.39
CA GLU A 109 4.44 -11.84 -17.47
C GLU A 109 5.39 -10.92 -18.23
N GLU A 110 4.95 -9.73 -18.65
CA GLU A 110 5.74 -8.75 -19.39
C GLU A 110 6.92 -8.21 -18.57
N GLN A 111 6.72 -7.93 -17.25
CA GLN A 111 7.81 -7.51 -16.35
C GLN A 111 8.92 -8.58 -16.24
N MET A 112 8.56 -9.85 -16.37
CA MET A 112 9.47 -10.99 -16.24
C MET A 112 9.91 -11.58 -17.59
N GLU A 113 9.74 -10.84 -18.68
CA GLU A 113 10.12 -11.27 -20.02
C GLU A 113 11.56 -10.86 -20.36
N SER A 114 12.23 -11.72 -21.16
CA SER A 114 13.52 -11.38 -21.75
C SER A 114 13.38 -10.14 -22.67
N PRO A 115 14.33 -9.20 -22.63
CA PRO A 115 15.66 -9.25 -21.99
C PRO A 115 15.68 -8.69 -20.55
N TYR A 116 14.55 -8.32 -19.98
CA TYR A 116 14.49 -7.61 -18.69
C TYR A 116 14.69 -8.54 -17.50
N PHE A 117 14.19 -9.76 -17.58
CA PHE A 117 14.30 -10.75 -16.52
C PHE A 117 14.57 -12.16 -17.08
N PRO A 118 15.42 -12.96 -16.41
CA PRO A 118 15.84 -14.26 -16.96
C PRO A 118 14.87 -15.41 -16.68
N VAL A 119 13.85 -15.21 -15.83
CA VAL A 119 12.93 -16.24 -15.35
C VAL A 119 11.50 -15.78 -15.54
N GLY A 120 10.69 -16.56 -16.24
CA GLY A 120 9.29 -16.23 -16.48
C GLY A 120 8.40 -16.53 -15.28
N LEU A 121 7.18 -15.98 -15.29
CA LEU A 121 6.17 -16.17 -14.23
C LEU A 121 5.82 -17.66 -14.01
N ASN A 122 5.92 -18.49 -15.06
CA ASN A 122 5.67 -19.94 -15.04
C ASN A 122 6.68 -20.73 -14.19
N GLU A 123 7.83 -20.17 -13.84
CA GLU A 123 8.80 -20.82 -12.94
C GLU A 123 8.40 -20.73 -11.47
N MET A 124 7.45 -19.88 -11.14
CA MET A 124 6.89 -19.76 -9.80
C MET A 124 6.02 -20.99 -9.49
N ARG A 125 6.37 -21.72 -8.43
CA ARG A 125 5.78 -23.03 -8.09
C ARG A 125 4.48 -22.97 -7.32
N ALA A 126 4.29 -21.91 -6.53
CA ALA A 126 3.07 -21.69 -5.74
C ALA A 126 1.86 -21.49 -6.67
N ARG A 127 0.69 -21.89 -6.20
CA ARG A 127 -0.54 -21.59 -6.91
C ARG A 127 -0.78 -20.08 -6.93
N GLN A 128 -1.09 -19.56 -8.11
CA GLN A 128 -1.38 -18.15 -8.35
C GLN A 128 -2.74 -18.03 -9.06
N ASP A 129 -3.66 -17.35 -8.43
CA ASP A 129 -4.95 -16.98 -9.03
C ASP A 129 -4.99 -15.47 -9.22
N PHE A 130 -5.47 -14.99 -10.37
CA PHE A 130 -5.54 -13.58 -10.73
C PHE A 130 -6.99 -13.17 -10.91
N TYR A 131 -7.41 -12.13 -10.18
CA TYR A 131 -8.77 -11.63 -10.19
C TYR A 131 -8.81 -10.16 -10.62
N ASP A 132 -9.59 -9.89 -11.65
CA ASP A 132 -9.92 -8.52 -12.03
C ASP A 132 -11.00 -7.99 -11.07
N LEU A 133 -10.73 -6.88 -10.39
CA LEU A 133 -11.66 -6.22 -9.48
C LEU A 133 -12.65 -5.36 -10.28
N ASP A 134 -13.66 -6.00 -10.87
CA ASP A 134 -14.74 -5.32 -11.60
C ASP A 134 -15.78 -4.71 -10.65
N LYS A 135 -15.77 -5.13 -9.39
CA LYS A 135 -16.70 -4.70 -8.36
C LYS A 135 -16.04 -3.73 -7.40
N THR A 136 -16.80 -2.75 -6.96
CA THR A 136 -16.39 -1.78 -5.93
C THR A 136 -16.38 -2.39 -4.51
N ARG A 137 -16.77 -3.68 -4.38
CA ARG A 137 -16.81 -4.41 -3.11
C ARG A 137 -16.48 -5.88 -3.31
N LEU A 138 -15.60 -6.38 -2.44
CA LEU A 138 -15.21 -7.79 -2.33
C LEU A 138 -15.37 -8.22 -0.86
N ASP A 139 -16.15 -9.26 -0.61
CA ASP A 139 -16.33 -9.87 0.70
C ASP A 139 -15.46 -11.15 0.79
N LEU A 140 -14.56 -11.19 1.76
CA LEU A 140 -13.61 -12.27 2.03
C LEU A 140 -13.78 -12.73 3.48
N ASP A 141 -14.76 -13.56 3.74
CA ASP A 141 -15.14 -14.03 5.09
C ASP A 141 -15.38 -12.87 6.08
N ASP A 142 -14.44 -12.64 7.00
CA ASP A 142 -14.54 -11.58 8.04
C ASP A 142 -14.03 -10.20 7.59
N VAL A 143 -13.62 -10.07 6.32
CA VAL A 143 -13.06 -8.85 5.76
C VAL A 143 -13.87 -8.40 4.56
N THR A 144 -14.33 -7.16 4.57
CA THR A 144 -14.90 -6.50 3.40
C THR A 144 -13.92 -5.49 2.84
N ILE A 145 -13.62 -5.57 1.55
CA ILE A 145 -12.77 -4.61 0.85
C ILE A 145 -13.64 -3.80 -0.11
N LYS A 146 -13.61 -2.48 0.04
CA LYS A 146 -14.24 -1.52 -0.87
C LYS A 146 -13.17 -0.80 -1.66
N THR A 147 -13.42 -0.56 -2.94
CA THR A 147 -12.45 0.04 -3.85
C THR A 147 -13.03 1.25 -4.56
N MET A 148 -12.21 2.26 -4.77
CA MET A 148 -12.53 3.43 -5.59
C MET A 148 -11.29 3.89 -6.35
N TRP A 149 -11.49 4.47 -7.53
CA TRP A 149 -10.43 5.09 -8.30
C TRP A 149 -9.94 6.38 -7.66
N LEU A 150 -8.63 6.54 -7.62
CA LEU A 150 -7.90 7.72 -7.18
C LEU A 150 -7.38 8.51 -8.39
N ASN A 151 -7.00 9.77 -8.17
CA ASN A 151 -6.47 10.64 -9.20
C ASN A 151 -4.97 10.41 -9.39
N HIS A 152 -4.66 9.55 -10.33
CA HIS A 152 -3.27 9.20 -10.67
C HIS A 152 -3.17 8.90 -12.16
N PRO A 153 -2.05 9.25 -12.84
CA PRO A 153 -1.84 8.88 -14.24
C PRO A 153 -2.07 7.38 -14.47
N GLN A 154 -2.81 7.03 -15.52
CA GLN A 154 -3.20 5.64 -15.85
C GLN A 154 -4.12 4.97 -14.81
N GLY A 155 -4.43 5.65 -13.69
CA GLY A 155 -5.35 5.22 -12.61
C GLY A 155 -4.68 4.40 -11.52
N CYS A 156 -5.04 4.74 -10.29
CA CYS A 156 -4.68 4.02 -9.08
C CYS A 156 -5.96 3.62 -8.33
N MET A 157 -5.95 2.47 -7.66
CA MET A 157 -7.06 1.96 -6.87
C MET A 157 -6.79 2.19 -5.39
N GLY A 158 -7.67 2.91 -4.72
CA GLY A 158 -7.71 2.98 -3.26
C GLY A 158 -8.51 1.83 -2.67
N PHE A 159 -8.11 1.37 -1.49
CA PHE A 159 -8.74 0.26 -0.78
C PHE A 159 -9.19 0.68 0.61
N ARG A 160 -10.44 0.38 0.95
CA ARG A 160 -10.97 0.44 2.30
C ARG A 160 -11.22 -0.97 2.78
N VAL A 161 -10.59 -1.34 3.87
CA VAL A 161 -10.68 -2.67 4.49
C VAL A 161 -11.45 -2.56 5.78
N GLU A 162 -12.61 -3.19 5.82
CA GLU A 162 -13.51 -3.20 6.97
C GLU A 162 -13.48 -4.58 7.66
N THR A 163 -13.25 -4.58 8.96
CA THR A 163 -13.24 -5.78 9.81
C THR A 163 -13.99 -5.52 11.10
N LYS A 164 -14.23 -6.55 11.90
CA LYS A 164 -14.77 -6.40 13.27
C LYS A 164 -13.81 -5.64 14.20
N GLU A 165 -12.53 -5.62 13.88
CA GLU A 165 -11.48 -5.01 14.70
C GLU A 165 -11.25 -3.54 14.35
N GLY A 166 -11.65 -3.10 13.17
CA GLY A 166 -11.53 -1.72 12.71
C GLY A 166 -11.48 -1.58 11.21
N VAL A 167 -11.21 -0.36 10.78
CA VAL A 167 -11.19 0.06 9.38
C VAL A 167 -9.82 0.64 9.02
N MET A 168 -9.17 0.05 8.03
CA MET A 168 -7.95 0.56 7.41
C MET A 168 -8.28 1.09 6.01
N VAL A 169 -7.72 2.23 5.64
CA VAL A 169 -7.74 2.74 4.27
C VAL A 169 -6.32 2.84 3.74
N TYR A 170 -6.10 2.29 2.55
CA TYR A 170 -4.86 2.41 1.79
C TYR A 170 -5.17 3.23 0.53
N ALA A 171 -4.71 4.48 0.50
CA ALA A 171 -4.96 5.44 -0.56
C ALA A 171 -3.65 6.15 -0.94
N THR A 172 -2.72 5.37 -1.49
CA THR A 172 -1.47 5.87 -2.07
C THR A 172 -1.72 6.40 -3.47
N ASP A 173 -0.82 7.21 -4.00
CA ASP A 173 -0.82 7.69 -5.39
C ASP A 173 -2.13 8.41 -5.75
N ASN A 174 -2.35 9.53 -5.09
CA ASN A 174 -3.52 10.36 -5.31
C ASN A 174 -3.15 11.85 -5.36
N GLU A 175 -3.36 12.46 -6.49
CA GLU A 175 -3.18 13.90 -6.66
C GLU A 175 -4.48 14.65 -6.34
N PRO A 176 -4.45 15.71 -5.49
CA PRO A 176 -5.63 16.52 -5.19
C PRO A 176 -6.04 17.41 -6.36
N GLY A 177 -7.28 17.92 -6.30
CA GLY A 177 -7.80 18.93 -7.23
C GLY A 177 -8.72 18.40 -8.32
N ALA A 178 -9.00 17.10 -8.35
CA ALA A 178 -9.98 16.50 -9.25
C ALA A 178 -11.24 16.08 -8.47
N THR A 179 -12.28 16.91 -8.50
CA THR A 179 -13.48 16.83 -7.64
C THR A 179 -14.07 15.42 -7.46
N ALA A 180 -14.14 14.62 -8.53
CA ALA A 180 -14.70 13.27 -8.46
C ALA A 180 -13.79 12.33 -7.65
N PHE A 181 -12.46 12.40 -7.84
CA PHE A 181 -11.48 11.59 -7.16
C PHE A 181 -11.27 12.08 -5.71
N ASP A 182 -11.32 13.40 -5.48
CA ASP A 182 -11.28 13.98 -4.15
C ASP A 182 -12.46 13.49 -3.30
N LYS A 183 -13.65 13.36 -3.90
CA LYS A 183 -14.81 12.75 -3.25
C LYS A 183 -14.57 11.26 -2.97
N ASN A 184 -13.99 10.53 -3.91
CA ASN A 184 -13.72 9.10 -3.74
C ASN A 184 -12.80 8.84 -2.55
N VAL A 185 -11.68 9.56 -2.45
CA VAL A 185 -10.73 9.37 -1.36
C VAL A 185 -11.35 9.70 0.01
N ARG A 186 -12.15 10.76 0.09
CA ARG A 186 -12.87 11.12 1.32
C ARG A 186 -13.93 10.08 1.70
N THR A 187 -14.63 9.53 0.70
CA THR A 187 -15.59 8.42 0.91
C THR A 187 -14.90 7.16 1.41
N LEU A 188 -13.75 6.79 0.85
CA LEU A 188 -12.96 5.66 1.36
C LEU A 188 -12.51 5.91 2.81
N ALA A 189 -12.04 7.12 3.09
CA ALA A 189 -11.45 7.49 4.37
C ALA A 189 -12.48 7.73 5.49
N GLU A 190 -13.78 7.83 5.17
CA GLU A 190 -14.84 8.17 6.15
C GLU A 190 -14.79 7.28 7.38
N GLY A 191 -14.54 7.92 8.55
CA GLY A 191 -14.47 7.27 9.86
C GLY A 191 -13.43 6.16 10.00
N ALA A 192 -12.39 6.11 9.14
CA ALA A 192 -11.34 5.10 9.21
C ALA A 192 -10.60 5.14 10.55
N ASP A 193 -10.25 3.97 11.08
CA ASP A 193 -9.37 3.88 12.24
C ASP A 193 -7.94 4.26 11.88
N VAL A 194 -7.48 3.85 10.68
CA VAL A 194 -6.17 4.20 10.11
C VAL A 194 -6.34 4.59 8.64
N LEU A 195 -5.92 5.80 8.29
CA LEU A 195 -5.78 6.27 6.91
C LEU A 195 -4.31 6.29 6.54
N ILE A 196 -3.91 5.43 5.60
CA ILE A 196 -2.60 5.45 4.95
C ILE A 196 -2.75 6.25 3.67
N TYR A 197 -2.07 7.40 3.57
CA TYR A 197 -2.30 8.34 2.47
C TYR A 197 -1.00 8.86 1.87
N ASP A 198 -1.02 9.11 0.57
CA ASP A 198 0.07 9.73 -0.18
C ASP A 198 0.47 11.09 0.40
N ALA A 199 1.74 11.23 0.70
CA ALA A 199 2.31 12.48 1.20
C ALA A 199 3.73 12.68 0.64
N GLN A 200 3.87 12.45 -0.66
CA GLN A 200 5.18 12.44 -1.31
C GLN A 200 5.87 13.80 -1.22
N TYR A 201 5.13 14.89 -1.41
CA TYR A 201 5.72 16.22 -1.57
C TYR A 201 5.53 17.13 -0.35
N LEU A 202 6.37 18.17 -0.29
CA LEU A 202 6.08 19.38 0.46
C LEU A 202 5.05 20.22 -0.33
N PRO A 203 4.17 21.00 0.34
CA PRO A 203 3.21 21.85 -0.36
C PRO A 203 3.85 22.79 -1.38
N GLU A 204 4.99 23.39 -1.05
CA GLU A 204 5.74 24.29 -1.94
C GLU A 204 6.34 23.59 -3.16
N GLU A 205 6.78 22.34 -3.02
CA GLU A 205 7.29 21.53 -4.13
C GLU A 205 6.14 21.17 -5.08
N TYR A 206 5.01 20.75 -4.51
CA TYR A 206 3.82 20.43 -5.27
C TYR A 206 3.35 21.63 -6.09
N GLU A 207 3.19 22.80 -5.46
CA GLU A 207 2.75 24.01 -6.13
C GLU A 207 3.72 24.51 -7.20
N ALA A 208 5.03 24.41 -6.96
CA ALA A 208 6.05 24.96 -7.86
C ALA A 208 6.23 24.12 -9.14
N ARG A 209 6.18 22.78 -9.04
CA ARG A 209 6.63 21.92 -10.16
C ARG A 209 6.16 20.47 -10.17
N ARG A 210 5.26 20.05 -9.25
CA ARG A 210 4.85 18.64 -9.13
C ARG A 210 3.37 18.40 -9.46
N ARG A 211 2.61 19.44 -9.80
CA ARG A 211 1.24 19.28 -10.29
C ARG A 211 1.22 18.45 -11.57
N GLY A 212 0.27 17.52 -11.66
CA GLY A 212 0.14 16.60 -12.79
C GLY A 212 1.02 15.35 -12.69
N TRP A 213 1.76 15.17 -11.58
CA TRP A 213 2.61 14.00 -11.36
C TRP A 213 1.88 12.84 -10.67
N GLY A 214 0.66 13.08 -10.21
CA GLY A 214 -0.21 12.04 -9.65
C GLY A 214 -0.05 11.81 -8.16
N HIS A 215 0.62 12.71 -7.43
CA HIS A 215 0.90 12.55 -6.00
C HIS A 215 0.44 13.75 -5.19
N SER A 216 0.29 13.52 -3.88
CA SER A 216 -0.15 14.50 -2.92
C SER A 216 1.01 15.08 -2.09
N HIS A 217 0.66 16.01 -1.23
CA HIS A 217 1.55 16.57 -0.22
C HIS A 217 0.95 16.37 1.18
N TRP A 218 1.79 16.41 2.21
CA TRP A 218 1.39 16.12 3.59
C TRP A 218 0.22 16.99 4.08
N ARG A 219 0.10 18.23 3.62
CA ARG A 219 -0.98 19.14 4.04
C ARG A 219 -2.35 18.66 3.54
N GLU A 220 -2.43 18.17 2.31
CA GLU A 220 -3.68 17.58 1.80
C GLU A 220 -4.00 16.27 2.52
N ALA A 221 -3.01 15.45 2.84
CA ALA A 221 -3.22 14.26 3.66
C ALA A 221 -3.92 14.61 5.00
N VAL A 222 -3.49 15.69 5.65
CA VAL A 222 -4.12 16.23 6.87
C VAL A 222 -5.55 16.69 6.60
N ASN A 223 -5.80 17.43 5.51
CA ASN A 223 -7.14 17.89 5.16
C ASN A 223 -8.09 16.71 4.96
N VAL A 224 -7.68 15.70 4.19
CA VAL A 224 -8.47 14.48 3.98
C VAL A 224 -8.77 13.77 5.29
N ALA A 225 -7.78 13.62 6.18
CA ALA A 225 -7.97 12.98 7.48
C ALA A 225 -8.96 13.73 8.37
N MET A 226 -8.88 15.07 8.41
CA MET A 226 -9.78 15.91 9.19
C MET A 226 -11.21 15.86 8.65
N GLU A 227 -11.39 16.04 7.35
CA GLU A 227 -12.69 16.10 6.69
C GLU A 227 -13.41 14.75 6.71
N SER A 228 -12.68 13.65 6.60
CA SER A 228 -13.23 12.30 6.65
C SER A 228 -13.44 11.76 8.07
N GLY A 229 -12.93 12.45 9.10
CA GLY A 229 -12.98 11.97 10.48
C GLY A 229 -12.16 10.70 10.72
N ALA A 230 -11.10 10.48 9.95
CA ALA A 230 -10.16 9.40 10.21
C ALA A 230 -9.55 9.55 11.60
N LYS A 231 -9.25 8.45 12.31
CA LYS A 231 -8.74 8.53 13.70
C LYS A 231 -7.24 8.68 13.78
N GLU A 232 -6.52 8.07 12.85
CA GLU A 232 -5.09 8.15 12.73
C GLU A 232 -4.70 8.31 11.26
N LEU A 233 -3.77 9.23 10.97
CA LEU A 233 -3.19 9.45 9.65
C LEU A 233 -1.76 8.90 9.61
N VAL A 234 -1.48 8.10 8.60
CA VAL A 234 -0.13 7.62 8.29
C VAL A 234 0.29 8.21 6.94
N LEU A 235 1.24 9.13 6.98
CA LEU A 235 1.87 9.69 5.78
C LEU A 235 2.71 8.59 5.12
N PHE A 236 2.49 8.35 3.85
CA PHE A 236 3.05 7.24 3.10
C PHE A 236 3.60 7.72 1.76
N HIS A 237 4.34 6.87 1.06
CA HIS A 237 4.87 7.15 -0.27
C HIS A 237 5.86 8.31 -0.27
N HIS A 238 6.82 8.28 0.69
CA HIS A 238 7.80 9.36 0.86
C HIS A 238 8.66 9.56 -0.38
N ASP A 239 8.90 10.83 -0.76
CA ASP A 239 9.79 11.17 -1.86
C ASP A 239 11.18 10.55 -1.64
N PRO A 240 11.80 9.93 -2.66
CA PRO A 240 13.12 9.33 -2.53
C PRO A 240 14.22 10.35 -2.15
N ASP A 241 14.02 11.63 -2.47
CA ASP A 241 14.94 12.72 -2.15
C ASP A 241 14.69 13.35 -0.77
N HIS A 242 13.61 12.97 -0.07
CA HIS A 242 13.35 13.40 1.31
C HIS A 242 14.06 12.47 2.29
N ASP A 243 15.13 12.98 2.92
CA ASP A 243 15.84 12.26 3.97
C ASP A 243 15.03 12.13 5.27
N ASP A 244 15.55 11.37 6.22
CA ASP A 244 14.91 11.16 7.53
C ASP A 244 14.64 12.47 8.28
N ALA A 245 15.49 13.47 8.14
CA ALA A 245 15.31 14.77 8.79
C ALA A 245 14.20 15.59 8.13
N CYS A 246 14.05 15.50 6.82
CA CYS A 246 12.95 16.12 6.09
C CYS A 246 11.60 15.51 6.53
N ILE A 247 11.51 14.16 6.60
CA ILE A 247 10.28 13.47 7.03
C ILE A 247 9.94 13.84 8.49
N ASP A 248 10.92 13.97 9.39
CA ASP A 248 10.68 14.45 10.76
C ASP A 248 10.02 15.83 10.80
N LYS A 249 10.50 16.77 9.98
CA LYS A 249 9.92 18.12 9.88
C LYS A 249 8.47 18.05 9.36
N ILE A 250 8.23 17.24 8.31
CA ILE A 250 6.89 17.00 7.78
C ILE A 250 5.94 16.53 8.90
N VAL A 251 6.36 15.53 9.68
CA VAL A 251 5.55 15.00 10.79
C VAL A 251 5.33 16.06 11.87
N GLN A 252 6.36 16.81 12.22
CA GLN A 252 6.26 17.87 13.22
C GLN A 252 5.27 18.97 12.79
N GLU A 253 5.35 19.41 11.55
CA GLU A 253 4.43 20.40 10.99
C GLU A 253 3.01 19.87 10.89
N ALA A 254 2.80 18.64 10.38
CA ALA A 254 1.51 18.02 10.27
C ALA A 254 0.82 17.87 11.64
N ARG A 255 1.56 17.58 12.71
CA ARG A 255 1.04 17.44 14.08
C ARG A 255 0.46 18.74 14.65
N ASN A 256 0.87 19.90 14.17
CA ASN A 256 0.26 21.17 14.58
C ASN A 256 -1.20 21.29 14.13
N TYR A 257 -1.59 20.54 13.10
CA TYR A 257 -2.95 20.56 12.54
C TYR A 257 -3.73 19.29 12.87
N TYR A 258 -3.04 18.15 12.93
CA TYR A 258 -3.64 16.85 13.20
C TYR A 258 -2.73 16.04 14.15
N PRO A 259 -2.99 16.04 15.47
CA PRO A 259 -2.06 15.44 16.45
C PRO A 259 -1.81 13.94 16.26
N ARG A 260 -2.78 13.21 15.68
CA ARG A 260 -2.67 11.75 15.42
C ARG A 260 -2.11 11.47 14.02
N VAL A 261 -0.98 12.08 13.70
CA VAL A 261 -0.23 11.82 12.47
C VAL A 261 1.12 11.19 12.78
N ARG A 262 1.51 10.24 11.95
CA ARG A 262 2.88 9.69 11.91
C ARG A 262 3.28 9.44 10.46
N ALA A 263 4.57 9.35 10.19
CA ALA A 263 5.09 8.86 8.92
C ALA A 263 5.22 7.34 8.98
N ALA A 264 4.92 6.67 7.89
CA ALA A 264 5.21 5.26 7.75
C ALA A 264 6.71 5.00 7.80
N ALA A 265 7.13 3.94 8.48
CA ALA A 265 8.52 3.50 8.51
C ALA A 265 8.59 1.97 8.34
N GLU A 266 9.62 1.48 7.68
CA GLU A 266 9.83 0.04 7.55
C GLU A 266 9.94 -0.64 8.93
N GLY A 267 9.24 -1.75 9.09
CA GLY A 267 9.15 -2.47 10.37
C GLY A 267 8.13 -1.90 11.35
N MET A 268 7.65 -0.66 11.16
CA MET A 268 6.56 -0.11 11.97
C MET A 268 5.31 -0.97 11.85
N HIS A 269 4.60 -1.13 12.97
CA HIS A 269 3.28 -1.77 12.97
C HIS A 269 2.27 -0.97 13.78
N ILE A 270 0.99 -1.15 13.43
CA ILE A 270 -0.16 -0.58 14.13
C ILE A 270 -1.10 -1.73 14.46
N ASP A 271 -1.38 -1.90 15.75
CA ASP A 271 -2.33 -2.89 16.23
C ASP A 271 -3.67 -2.19 16.54
N LEU A 272 -4.73 -2.61 15.85
CA LEU A 272 -6.08 -2.24 16.22
C LEU A 272 -6.63 -3.37 17.10
N PRO A 273 -7.05 -3.06 18.35
CA PRO A 273 -7.56 -4.07 19.26
C PRO A 273 -8.84 -4.69 18.69
N ALA A 274 -9.03 -5.98 18.96
CA ALA A 274 -10.33 -6.62 18.75
C ALA A 274 -11.40 -5.77 19.46
N ALA A 275 -12.46 -5.40 18.76
CA ALA A 275 -13.54 -4.62 19.36
C ALA A 275 -14.03 -5.38 20.60
N LEU A 276 -13.68 -4.88 21.77
CA LEU A 276 -14.43 -5.21 22.99
C LEU A 276 -15.88 -4.92 22.60
N ALA A 277 -16.72 -5.95 22.63
CA ALA A 277 -18.10 -5.90 22.16
C ALA A 277 -18.70 -4.55 22.52
N ARG A 278 -18.86 -3.67 21.54
CA ARG A 278 -19.53 -2.38 21.72
C ARG A 278 -20.94 -2.77 22.11
N GLY A 279 -21.25 -2.63 23.40
CA GLY A 279 -22.58 -2.87 23.93
C GLY A 279 -23.59 -2.16 23.04
N ARG A 280 -24.63 -2.89 22.68
CA ARG A 280 -25.80 -2.41 21.94
C ARG A 280 -26.49 -1.30 22.72
#